data_196710eebd0e42b76afb27cd14f6483e
#
_entry.id   196710eebd0e42b76afb27cd14f6483e
#
_cell.length_a   1.000
_cell.length_b   1.000
_cell.length_c   1.000
_cell.angle_alpha   90.00
_cell.angle_beta   90.00
_cell.angle_gamma   90.00
#
_symmetry.space_group_name_H-M   'P 1'
#
loop_
_entity.id
_entity.type
_entity.pdbx_description
1 polymer ?
#
loop_
_entity_poly.entity_id
_entity_poly.type
_entity_poly.pdbx_seq_one_letter_code
_entity_poly.pdbx_strand_id
1 'polypeptide(L)'
;MRTSKGTSANNTFKTFGLDYIYEENGNDIESMIAVFEKVKDIDHPIVVHMHTQKGKGYEMAEQNKEAWHWCLPFDRKTGLPTVDFGQGENYLTMTQNYILEKAKADPKFVVITPAMPGSIGLMPEQREQLKDQYVDTGISEEAAVSMASGVARNGGKPLVITNMTFIQRAYDQISQDVCINNNPVTMVMNFSSFDGLTDVTHLGIFGLSTFINIPNLVVLAPTCVEEYKTMLDWSVDQTDHPVLILIPGNEPVHRDVDTTYEDLKYRIEQQGEKVAILALGDFYQRGQELAQAIEENFGFQPTLIDPRFASNVDEDMLKRLETNHEIVITLEDGVLDGGFGEKISRFYGAKPMKVKNYGLQKVFYDRYDPAKLLEELGMTSPQIIEEIKQMI
;
A
#
# COMPACT_ATOMS: atom_id res chain seq x y z
N MET A 1 11.36 -30.18 -16.84
CA MET A 1 12.76 -30.13 -16.34
C MET A 1 12.93 -30.87 -15.02
N ARG A 2 12.07 -30.63 -14.00
CA ARG A 2 12.16 -31.32 -12.72
C ARG A 2 12.07 -32.86 -12.83
N THR A 3 11.09 -33.38 -13.57
CA THR A 3 10.90 -34.82 -13.76
C THR A 3 11.99 -35.49 -14.60
N SER A 4 12.65 -34.75 -15.46
CA SER A 4 13.75 -35.24 -16.33
C SER A 4 15.12 -34.96 -15.73
N LYS A 5 15.22 -34.37 -14.55
CA LYS A 5 16.49 -33.97 -13.88
C LYS A 5 17.43 -33.23 -14.83
N GLY A 6 16.90 -32.42 -15.70
CA GLY A 6 17.65 -31.62 -16.66
C GLY A 6 18.11 -32.40 -17.92
N THR A 7 17.81 -33.68 -18.07
CA THR A 7 18.22 -34.50 -19.22
C THR A 7 17.27 -34.39 -20.41
N SER A 8 16.15 -33.66 -20.29
CA SER A 8 15.20 -33.47 -21.38
C SER A 8 15.86 -32.78 -22.58
N ALA A 9 15.59 -33.31 -23.78
CA ALA A 9 16.01 -32.67 -25.03
C ALA A 9 15.38 -31.27 -25.20
N ASN A 10 14.19 -31.04 -24.61
CA ASN A 10 13.46 -29.78 -24.63
C ASN A 10 13.78 -28.90 -23.41
N ASN A 11 15.02 -28.82 -22.98
CA ASN A 11 15.46 -27.95 -21.92
C ASN A 11 15.48 -26.51 -22.41
N THR A 12 14.57 -25.66 -21.87
CA THR A 12 14.40 -24.26 -22.25
C THR A 12 15.71 -23.48 -22.16
N PHE A 13 16.51 -23.67 -21.12
CA PHE A 13 17.78 -22.94 -20.96
C PHE A 13 18.78 -23.29 -22.04
N LYS A 14 18.85 -24.56 -22.45
CA LYS A 14 19.69 -24.98 -23.57
C LYS A 14 19.21 -24.42 -24.92
N THR A 15 17.89 -24.20 -25.05
CA THR A 15 17.33 -23.54 -26.25
C THR A 15 17.80 -22.11 -26.39
N PHE A 16 18.08 -21.42 -25.28
CA PHE A 16 18.68 -20.08 -25.24
C PHE A 16 20.22 -20.09 -25.35
N GLY A 17 20.83 -21.24 -25.62
CA GLY A 17 22.29 -21.36 -25.75
C GLY A 17 23.04 -21.34 -24.40
N LEU A 18 22.34 -21.56 -23.31
CA LEU A 18 22.95 -21.61 -21.98
C LEU A 18 23.37 -23.05 -21.64
N ASP A 19 24.55 -23.20 -21.08
CA ASP A 19 24.92 -24.44 -20.41
C ASP A 19 24.05 -24.68 -19.18
N TYR A 20 23.89 -25.97 -18.82
CA TYR A 20 22.94 -26.35 -17.80
C TYR A 20 23.44 -27.57 -17.02
N ILE A 21 23.45 -27.45 -15.70
CA ILE A 21 23.70 -28.53 -14.75
C ILE A 21 22.54 -28.64 -13.76
N TYR A 22 22.18 -29.87 -13.40
CA TYR A 22 21.13 -30.16 -12.43
C TYR A 22 21.70 -30.84 -11.19
N GLU A 23 21.34 -30.32 -10.00
CA GLU A 23 21.66 -30.94 -8.73
C GLU A 23 20.36 -31.30 -7.96
N GLU A 24 20.20 -32.58 -7.64
CA GLU A 24 19.01 -33.10 -6.95
C GLU A 24 18.99 -32.76 -5.46
N ASN A 25 20.16 -32.72 -4.83
CA ASN A 25 20.31 -32.56 -3.40
C ASN A 25 20.64 -31.11 -3.01
N GLY A 26 19.87 -30.13 -3.53
CA GLY A 26 20.13 -28.71 -3.34
C GLY A 26 19.97 -28.17 -1.91
N ASN A 27 19.51 -28.99 -0.96
CA ASN A 27 19.57 -28.70 0.48
C ASN A 27 20.79 -29.30 1.18
N ASP A 28 21.63 -30.10 0.48
CA ASP A 28 22.85 -30.63 1.01
C ASP A 28 24.04 -29.73 0.64
N ILE A 29 24.75 -29.23 1.65
CA ILE A 29 25.85 -28.25 1.45
C ILE A 29 27.00 -28.87 0.67
N GLU A 30 27.35 -30.13 0.92
CA GLU A 30 28.46 -30.79 0.24
C GLU A 30 28.16 -31.01 -1.24
N SER A 31 26.94 -31.40 -1.58
CA SER A 31 26.44 -31.51 -2.96
C SER A 31 26.50 -30.15 -3.66
N MET A 32 26.09 -29.08 -3.00
CA MET A 32 26.17 -27.74 -3.54
C MET A 32 27.59 -27.27 -3.80
N ILE A 33 28.51 -27.49 -2.85
CA ILE A 33 29.96 -27.19 -3.00
C ILE A 33 30.51 -27.95 -4.20
N ALA A 34 30.22 -29.24 -4.31
CA ALA A 34 30.70 -30.06 -5.42
C ALA A 34 30.21 -29.59 -6.79
N VAL A 35 28.99 -29.02 -6.87
CA VAL A 35 28.49 -28.43 -8.13
C VAL A 35 29.16 -27.10 -8.39
N PHE A 36 29.29 -26.20 -7.42
CA PHE A 36 29.95 -24.90 -7.59
C PHE A 36 31.43 -25.07 -7.95
N GLU A 37 32.14 -26.03 -7.38
CA GLU A 37 33.50 -26.36 -7.76
C GLU A 37 33.64 -26.74 -9.27
N LYS A 38 32.65 -27.36 -9.84
CA LYS A 38 32.65 -27.74 -11.29
C LYS A 38 32.44 -26.52 -12.20
N VAL A 39 31.80 -25.45 -11.71
CA VAL A 39 31.38 -24.33 -12.54
C VAL A 39 32.10 -23.02 -12.24
N LYS A 40 32.84 -22.92 -11.13
CA LYS A 40 33.47 -21.66 -10.65
C LYS A 40 34.43 -21.01 -11.63
N ASP A 41 35.09 -21.81 -12.47
CA ASP A 41 36.11 -21.35 -13.41
C ASP A 41 35.59 -21.30 -14.87
N ILE A 42 34.27 -21.49 -15.07
CA ILE A 42 33.66 -21.39 -16.40
C ILE A 42 33.57 -19.90 -16.78
N ASP A 43 33.97 -19.57 -18.00
CA ASP A 43 34.08 -18.22 -18.55
C ASP A 43 32.85 -17.75 -19.34
N HIS A 44 31.76 -18.53 -19.32
CA HIS A 44 30.51 -18.25 -20.00
C HIS A 44 29.30 -18.51 -19.07
N PRO A 45 28.10 -17.98 -19.40
CA PRO A 45 26.90 -18.18 -18.60
C PRO A 45 26.48 -19.64 -18.51
N ILE A 46 26.21 -20.12 -17.30
CA ILE A 46 25.68 -21.46 -17.02
C ILE A 46 24.51 -21.38 -16.01
N VAL A 47 23.50 -22.20 -16.23
CA VAL A 47 22.39 -22.39 -15.29
C VAL A 47 22.69 -23.57 -14.36
N VAL A 48 22.87 -23.28 -13.09
CA VAL A 48 22.94 -24.28 -12.02
C VAL A 48 21.54 -24.43 -11.41
N HIS A 49 20.85 -25.52 -11.78
CA HIS A 49 19.49 -25.79 -11.29
C HIS A 49 19.56 -26.70 -10.08
N MET A 50 19.41 -26.17 -8.90
CA MET A 50 19.38 -26.90 -7.64
C MET A 50 17.93 -27.23 -7.25
N HIS A 51 17.65 -28.51 -6.97
CA HIS A 51 16.37 -28.94 -6.47
C HIS A 51 16.37 -28.86 -4.94
N THR A 52 15.62 -27.94 -4.38
CA THR A 52 15.49 -27.72 -2.94
C THR A 52 14.08 -28.05 -2.44
N GLN A 53 13.99 -28.39 -1.16
CA GLN A 53 12.73 -28.49 -0.44
C GLN A 53 12.63 -27.32 0.54
N LYS A 54 11.63 -26.46 0.36
CA LYS A 54 11.35 -25.34 1.28
C LYS A 54 10.99 -25.88 2.67
N GLY A 55 11.58 -25.29 3.71
CA GLY A 55 11.38 -25.73 5.10
C GLY A 55 12.22 -26.94 5.52
N LYS A 56 13.15 -27.43 4.67
CA LYS A 56 13.98 -28.63 4.94
C LYS A 56 14.70 -28.53 6.27
N GLY A 57 14.54 -29.59 7.09
CA GLY A 57 15.13 -29.69 8.42
C GLY A 57 14.21 -29.28 9.57
N TYR A 58 13.01 -28.79 9.25
CA TYR A 58 11.97 -28.51 10.25
C TYR A 58 10.63 -29.10 9.79
N GLU A 59 10.18 -30.17 10.44
CA GLU A 59 9.05 -30.99 9.98
C GLU A 59 7.77 -30.19 9.76
N MET A 60 7.42 -29.27 10.68
CA MET A 60 6.23 -28.41 10.54
C MET A 60 6.29 -27.54 9.29
N ALA A 61 7.46 -27.01 8.96
CA ALA A 61 7.65 -26.21 7.74
C ALA A 61 7.65 -27.06 6.46
N GLU A 62 8.14 -28.30 6.54
CA GLU A 62 8.10 -29.24 5.41
C GLU A 62 6.66 -29.66 5.06
N GLN A 63 5.80 -29.78 6.11
CA GLN A 63 4.39 -30.16 5.96
C GLN A 63 3.50 -29.00 5.50
N ASN A 64 3.79 -27.77 5.93
CA ASN A 64 3.00 -26.59 5.59
C ASN A 64 3.89 -25.43 5.08
N LYS A 65 4.30 -25.52 3.83
CA LYS A 65 5.26 -24.58 3.21
C LYS A 65 4.70 -23.16 3.03
N GLU A 66 3.38 -23.03 2.95
CA GLU A 66 2.72 -21.72 2.83
C GLU A 66 2.75 -20.98 4.17
N ALA A 67 2.32 -21.62 5.25
CA ALA A 67 2.34 -21.02 6.58
C ALA A 67 3.77 -20.65 7.05
N TRP A 68 4.77 -21.40 6.58
CA TRP A 68 6.18 -21.19 6.91
C TRP A 68 6.95 -20.43 5.81
N HIS A 69 6.25 -19.79 4.89
CA HIS A 69 6.91 -18.95 3.90
C HIS A 69 7.61 -17.74 4.51
N TRP A 70 6.93 -17.12 5.45
CA TRP A 70 7.41 -16.08 6.35
C TRP A 70 6.83 -16.35 7.72
N CYS A 71 7.60 -16.19 8.78
CA CYS A 71 7.12 -16.43 10.13
C CYS A 71 7.74 -15.45 11.12
N LEU A 72 6.96 -15.12 12.15
CA LEU A 72 7.41 -14.41 13.33
C LEU A 72 8.41 -15.26 14.13
N PRO A 73 9.16 -14.68 15.09
CA PRO A 73 9.85 -15.44 16.09
C PRO A 73 8.91 -16.45 16.75
N PHE A 74 9.30 -17.72 16.80
CA PHE A 74 8.45 -18.83 17.25
C PHE A 74 9.18 -19.79 18.18
N ASP A 75 8.43 -20.51 19.01
CA ASP A 75 8.93 -21.63 19.79
C ASP A 75 9.17 -22.85 18.89
N ARG A 76 10.40 -23.35 18.84
CA ARG A 76 10.80 -24.43 17.93
C ARG A 76 10.14 -25.78 18.21
N LYS A 77 9.57 -25.99 19.40
CA LYS A 77 8.91 -27.25 19.75
C LYS A 77 7.44 -27.25 19.37
N THR A 78 6.79 -26.10 19.53
CA THR A 78 5.35 -25.97 19.30
C THR A 78 5.02 -25.36 17.93
N GLY A 79 5.96 -24.64 17.32
CA GLY A 79 5.73 -23.86 16.10
C GLY A 79 4.90 -22.60 16.32
N LEU A 80 4.51 -22.28 17.57
CA LEU A 80 3.69 -21.13 17.87
C LEU A 80 4.53 -19.84 17.95
N PRO A 81 4.02 -18.70 17.49
CA PRO A 81 4.68 -17.40 17.64
C PRO A 81 4.98 -17.12 19.12
N THR A 82 6.15 -16.54 19.39
CA THR A 82 6.54 -16.05 20.72
C THR A 82 6.31 -14.57 20.92
N VAL A 83 5.90 -13.87 19.86
CA VAL A 83 5.49 -12.49 19.87
C VAL A 83 4.02 -12.41 19.44
N ASP A 84 3.26 -11.56 20.12
CA ASP A 84 1.89 -11.28 19.75
C ASP A 84 1.89 -10.06 18.82
N PHE A 85 1.40 -10.24 17.60
CA PHE A 85 1.18 -9.15 16.63
C PHE A 85 -0.25 -8.63 16.73
N GLY A 86 -0.81 -8.58 17.92
CA GLY A 86 -2.15 -8.09 18.18
C GLY A 86 -3.23 -8.99 17.57
N GLN A 87 -3.95 -9.72 18.40
CA GLN A 87 -5.16 -10.43 17.97
C GLN A 87 -6.36 -9.46 17.77
N GLY A 88 -6.06 -8.15 17.77
CA GLY A 88 -7.04 -7.09 17.60
C GLY A 88 -7.55 -6.92 16.17
N GLU A 89 -8.49 -6.03 16.03
CA GLU A 89 -8.97 -5.57 14.74
C GLU A 89 -7.81 -4.95 13.95
N ASN A 90 -7.70 -5.29 12.67
CA ASN A 90 -6.71 -4.73 11.76
C ASN A 90 -7.27 -4.65 10.34
N TYR A 91 -6.69 -3.78 9.52
CA TYR A 91 -7.17 -3.54 8.16
C TYR A 91 -7.18 -4.80 7.29
N LEU A 92 -6.25 -5.75 7.51
CA LEU A 92 -6.21 -7.00 6.74
C LEU A 92 -7.43 -7.88 7.04
N THR A 93 -7.77 -8.05 8.32
CA THR A 93 -8.94 -8.83 8.75
C THR A 93 -10.24 -8.19 8.27
N MET A 94 -10.33 -6.86 8.33
CA MET A 94 -11.50 -6.13 7.80
C MET A 94 -11.66 -6.33 6.30
N THR A 95 -10.57 -6.20 5.55
CA THR A 95 -10.57 -6.41 4.09
C THR A 95 -10.93 -7.86 3.75
N GLN A 96 -10.39 -8.83 4.47
CA GLN A 96 -10.75 -10.24 4.34
C GLN A 96 -12.26 -10.47 4.52
N ASN A 97 -12.83 -9.94 5.61
CA ASN A 97 -14.26 -10.07 5.89
C ASN A 97 -15.10 -9.44 4.77
N TYR A 98 -14.74 -8.23 4.34
CA TYR A 98 -15.39 -7.56 3.22
C TYR A 98 -15.37 -8.42 1.94
N ILE A 99 -14.19 -8.96 1.58
CA ILE A 99 -14.03 -9.82 0.40
C ILE A 99 -14.97 -11.03 0.46
N LEU A 100 -15.02 -11.70 1.61
CA LEU A 100 -15.87 -12.89 1.78
C LEU A 100 -17.37 -12.56 1.73
N GLU A 101 -17.78 -11.44 2.31
CA GLU A 101 -19.19 -10.98 2.28
C GLU A 101 -19.59 -10.53 0.88
N LYS A 102 -18.74 -9.71 0.22
CA LYS A 102 -19.00 -9.19 -1.12
C LYS A 102 -19.07 -10.30 -2.15
N ALA A 103 -18.19 -11.28 -2.09
CA ALA A 103 -18.20 -12.43 -2.99
C ALA A 103 -19.48 -13.28 -2.86
N LYS A 104 -20.02 -13.41 -1.65
CA LYS A 104 -21.32 -14.10 -1.43
C LYS A 104 -22.49 -13.30 -2.00
N ALA A 105 -22.42 -11.97 -1.90
CA ALA A 105 -23.51 -11.07 -2.30
C ALA A 105 -23.53 -10.78 -3.80
N ASP A 106 -22.35 -10.72 -4.44
CA ASP A 106 -22.24 -10.31 -5.84
C ASP A 106 -21.38 -11.31 -6.65
N PRO A 107 -21.98 -12.07 -7.57
CA PRO A 107 -21.25 -13.03 -8.41
C PRO A 107 -20.32 -12.37 -9.44
N LYS A 108 -20.39 -11.05 -9.63
CA LYS A 108 -19.50 -10.29 -10.51
C LYS A 108 -18.23 -9.83 -9.81
N PHE A 109 -18.17 -9.93 -8.48
CA PHE A 109 -17.01 -9.56 -7.70
C PHE A 109 -15.90 -10.60 -7.85
N VAL A 110 -14.67 -10.13 -8.07
CA VAL A 110 -13.46 -10.98 -8.20
C VAL A 110 -12.31 -10.33 -7.47
N VAL A 111 -11.69 -11.05 -6.55
CA VAL A 111 -10.44 -10.63 -5.91
C VAL A 111 -9.25 -11.21 -6.63
N ILE A 112 -8.27 -10.35 -6.92
CA ILE A 112 -7.04 -10.70 -7.67
C ILE A 112 -5.83 -10.29 -6.80
N THR A 113 -4.91 -11.22 -6.59
CA THR A 113 -3.67 -10.92 -5.85
C THR A 113 -2.45 -11.52 -6.55
N PRO A 114 -1.31 -10.80 -6.64
CA PRO A 114 -0.08 -11.33 -7.20
C PRO A 114 0.76 -12.04 -6.12
N ALA A 115 0.52 -13.33 -5.90
CA ALA A 115 1.23 -14.20 -4.96
C ALA A 115 1.22 -13.74 -3.49
N MET A 116 0.19 -13.02 -3.05
CA MET A 116 0.11 -12.42 -1.71
C MET A 116 -1.06 -12.92 -0.85
N PRO A 117 -1.54 -14.18 -1.00
CA PRO A 117 -2.76 -14.61 -0.30
C PRO A 117 -2.64 -14.53 1.23
N GLY A 118 -1.52 -14.93 1.80
CA GLY A 118 -1.29 -14.90 3.25
C GLY A 118 -1.23 -13.48 3.82
N SER A 119 -0.62 -12.55 3.10
CA SER A 119 -0.48 -11.14 3.52
C SER A 119 -1.79 -10.35 3.47
N ILE A 120 -2.79 -10.88 2.80
CA ILE A 120 -4.14 -10.29 2.74
C ILE A 120 -5.17 -11.13 3.50
N GLY A 121 -4.70 -12.08 4.30
CA GLY A 121 -5.55 -12.93 5.13
C GLY A 121 -6.34 -14.02 4.38
N LEU A 122 -6.14 -14.20 3.07
CA LEU A 122 -6.83 -15.24 2.28
C LEU A 122 -6.09 -16.57 2.38
N MET A 123 -6.22 -17.23 3.54
CA MET A 123 -5.69 -18.55 3.79
C MET A 123 -6.46 -19.62 2.98
N PRO A 124 -6.00 -20.89 2.89
CA PRO A 124 -6.65 -21.92 2.07
C PRO A 124 -8.17 -22.03 2.26
N GLU A 125 -8.66 -21.92 3.50
CA GLU A 125 -10.09 -22.01 3.83
C GLU A 125 -10.91 -20.87 3.21
N GLN A 126 -10.39 -19.65 3.21
CA GLN A 126 -11.04 -18.49 2.60
C GLN A 126 -11.05 -18.61 1.07
N ARG A 127 -9.94 -19.09 0.50
CA ARG A 127 -9.83 -19.30 -0.95
C ARG A 127 -10.81 -20.39 -1.45
N GLU A 128 -11.03 -21.45 -0.66
CA GLU A 128 -12.05 -22.46 -0.96
C GLU A 128 -13.47 -21.89 -0.96
N GLN A 129 -13.77 -20.92 -0.10
CA GLN A 129 -15.06 -20.22 -0.10
C GLN A 129 -15.26 -19.34 -1.32
N LEU A 130 -14.20 -18.67 -1.77
CA LEU A 130 -14.22 -17.73 -2.91
C LEU A 130 -14.31 -18.45 -4.26
N LYS A 131 -13.74 -19.64 -4.39
CA LYS A 131 -13.74 -20.44 -5.63
C LYS A 131 -13.25 -19.63 -6.85
N ASP A 132 -14.08 -19.53 -7.89
CA ASP A 132 -13.78 -18.81 -9.13
C ASP A 132 -13.71 -17.28 -8.97
N GLN A 133 -14.11 -16.75 -7.82
CA GLN A 133 -14.00 -15.33 -7.48
C GLN A 133 -12.64 -14.97 -6.86
N TYR A 134 -11.72 -15.92 -6.76
CA TYR A 134 -10.33 -15.70 -6.32
C TYR A 134 -9.36 -16.05 -7.44
N VAL A 135 -8.46 -15.12 -7.73
CA VAL A 135 -7.39 -15.30 -8.72
C VAL A 135 -6.05 -14.95 -8.11
N ASP A 136 -5.10 -15.88 -8.16
CA ASP A 136 -3.69 -15.63 -7.86
C ASP A 136 -2.89 -15.68 -9.16
N THR A 137 -2.32 -14.54 -9.54
CA THR A 137 -1.55 -14.43 -10.79
C THR A 137 -0.10 -14.89 -10.65
N GLY A 138 0.31 -15.32 -9.46
CA GLY A 138 1.73 -15.50 -9.14
C GLY A 138 2.42 -14.13 -8.97
N ILE A 139 3.75 -14.12 -8.90
CA ILE A 139 4.52 -12.86 -8.78
C ILE A 139 4.51 -12.14 -10.14
N SER A 140 3.37 -11.51 -10.45
CA SER A 140 3.16 -10.76 -11.69
C SER A 140 2.07 -9.71 -11.51
N GLU A 141 2.41 -8.62 -10.88
CA GLU A 141 1.52 -7.48 -10.60
C GLU A 141 0.97 -6.87 -11.88
N GLU A 142 1.78 -6.83 -12.93
CA GLU A 142 1.41 -6.36 -14.26
C GLU A 142 0.25 -7.19 -14.82
N ALA A 143 0.34 -8.53 -14.73
CA ALA A 143 -0.72 -9.42 -15.18
C ALA A 143 -1.99 -9.28 -14.33
N ALA A 144 -1.85 -9.08 -13.00
CA ALA A 144 -2.98 -8.85 -12.11
C ALA A 144 -3.77 -7.60 -12.52
N VAL A 145 -3.09 -6.49 -12.80
CA VAL A 145 -3.71 -5.22 -13.19
C VAL A 145 -4.36 -5.32 -14.57
N SER A 146 -3.64 -5.87 -15.58
CA SER A 146 -4.20 -6.02 -16.92
C SER A 146 -5.42 -6.97 -16.94
N MET A 147 -5.38 -8.04 -16.14
CA MET A 147 -6.52 -8.95 -15.96
C MET A 147 -7.72 -8.23 -15.31
N ALA A 148 -7.48 -7.46 -14.25
CA ALA A 148 -8.51 -6.68 -13.58
C ALA A 148 -9.16 -5.69 -14.54
N SER A 149 -8.38 -5.01 -15.38
CA SER A 149 -8.89 -4.13 -16.42
C SER A 149 -9.83 -4.86 -17.38
N GLY A 150 -9.44 -6.07 -17.82
CA GLY A 150 -10.27 -6.93 -18.68
C GLY A 150 -11.58 -7.37 -18.00
N VAL A 151 -11.54 -7.70 -16.71
CA VAL A 151 -12.71 -8.06 -15.91
C VAL A 151 -13.66 -6.87 -15.80
N ALA A 152 -13.16 -5.68 -15.44
CA ALA A 152 -13.95 -4.46 -15.33
C ALA A 152 -14.62 -4.10 -16.67
N ARG A 153 -13.86 -4.16 -17.77
CA ARG A 153 -14.37 -3.88 -19.12
C ARG A 153 -15.54 -4.76 -19.52
N ASN A 154 -15.62 -5.96 -18.98
CA ASN A 154 -16.72 -6.91 -19.25
C ASN A 154 -17.82 -6.88 -18.16
N GLY A 155 -17.85 -5.85 -17.33
CA GLY A 155 -18.90 -5.63 -16.32
C GLY A 155 -18.72 -6.43 -15.04
N GLY A 156 -17.54 -7.00 -14.80
CA GLY A 156 -17.15 -7.55 -13.51
C GLY A 156 -16.66 -6.45 -12.55
N LYS A 157 -16.53 -6.78 -11.28
CA LYS A 157 -16.07 -5.89 -10.20
C LYS A 157 -14.75 -6.42 -9.62
N PRO A 158 -13.62 -6.10 -10.23
CA PRO A 158 -12.33 -6.59 -9.76
C PRO A 158 -11.81 -5.77 -8.57
N LEU A 159 -11.30 -6.48 -7.58
CA LEU A 159 -10.50 -5.94 -6.48
C LEU A 159 -9.08 -6.49 -6.59
N VAL A 160 -8.11 -5.66 -6.91
CA VAL A 160 -6.68 -6.01 -6.85
C VAL A 160 -6.15 -5.62 -5.48
N ILE A 161 -5.50 -6.56 -4.80
CA ILE A 161 -4.93 -6.30 -3.46
C ILE A 161 -3.51 -6.82 -3.36
N THR A 162 -2.59 -5.93 -2.95
CA THR A 162 -1.17 -6.22 -2.75
C THR A 162 -0.53 -5.14 -1.85
N ASN A 163 0.80 -5.20 -1.67
CA ASN A 163 1.53 -4.15 -0.96
C ASN A 163 1.88 -2.98 -1.89
N MET A 164 1.94 -1.77 -1.33
CA MET A 164 2.26 -0.55 -2.08
C MET A 164 3.59 -0.65 -2.83
N THR A 165 4.63 -1.19 -2.21
CA THR A 165 5.94 -1.32 -2.86
C THR A 165 5.97 -2.33 -4.00
N PHE A 166 5.03 -3.26 -4.06
CA PHE A 166 4.99 -4.26 -5.13
C PHE A 166 4.23 -3.76 -6.35
N ILE A 167 3.12 -3.04 -6.15
CA ILE A 167 2.30 -2.54 -7.27
C ILE A 167 3.02 -1.48 -8.12
N GLN A 168 4.09 -0.87 -7.63
CA GLN A 168 4.85 0.14 -8.39
C GLN A 168 5.41 -0.40 -9.71
N ARG A 169 5.69 -1.72 -9.82
CA ARG A 169 6.12 -2.33 -11.09
C ARG A 169 5.02 -2.38 -12.15
N ALA A 170 3.76 -2.29 -11.75
CA ALA A 170 2.60 -2.27 -12.64
C ALA A 170 2.12 -0.84 -12.98
N TYR A 171 2.98 0.18 -12.79
CA TYR A 171 2.64 1.57 -13.10
C TYR A 171 2.14 1.75 -14.54
N ASP A 172 2.80 1.12 -15.51
CA ASP A 172 2.41 1.17 -16.91
C ASP A 172 1.02 0.58 -17.14
N GLN A 173 0.73 -0.60 -16.58
CA GLN A 173 -0.57 -1.27 -16.72
C GLN A 173 -1.69 -0.48 -16.04
N ILE A 174 -1.42 0.13 -14.87
CA ILE A 174 -2.38 1.04 -14.23
C ILE A 174 -2.66 2.24 -15.12
N SER A 175 -1.63 2.87 -15.67
CA SER A 175 -1.76 4.02 -16.54
C SER A 175 -2.44 3.67 -17.87
N GLN A 176 -1.94 2.67 -18.60
CA GLN A 176 -2.33 2.35 -19.97
C GLN A 176 -3.59 1.46 -20.03
N ASP A 177 -3.59 0.35 -19.29
CA ASP A 177 -4.68 -0.62 -19.42
C ASP A 177 -5.93 -0.17 -18.64
N VAL A 178 -5.73 0.44 -17.47
CA VAL A 178 -6.82 0.83 -16.57
C VAL A 178 -7.25 2.28 -16.79
N CYS A 179 -6.35 3.25 -16.59
CA CYS A 179 -6.72 4.66 -16.51
C CYS A 179 -7.03 5.31 -17.86
N ILE A 180 -6.30 5.01 -18.93
CA ILE A 180 -6.64 5.50 -20.28
C ILE A 180 -8.03 5.02 -20.70
N ASN A 181 -8.37 3.78 -20.36
CA ASN A 181 -9.66 3.18 -20.68
C ASN A 181 -10.77 3.56 -19.68
N ASN A 182 -10.40 4.22 -18.59
CA ASN A 182 -11.28 4.55 -17.46
C ASN A 182 -12.07 3.32 -16.94
N ASN A 183 -11.42 2.15 -16.89
CA ASN A 183 -12.04 0.93 -16.40
C ASN A 183 -12.13 0.96 -14.86
N PRO A 184 -13.31 0.67 -14.27
CA PRO A 184 -13.54 0.75 -12.83
C PRO A 184 -12.88 -0.43 -12.09
N VAL A 185 -11.58 -0.38 -11.94
CA VAL A 185 -10.79 -1.33 -11.15
C VAL A 185 -10.56 -0.75 -9.76
N THR A 186 -10.91 -1.49 -8.71
CA THR A 186 -10.55 -1.15 -7.33
C THR A 186 -9.21 -1.79 -6.99
N MET A 187 -8.29 -0.99 -6.47
CA MET A 187 -6.96 -1.43 -6.04
C MET A 187 -6.75 -1.05 -4.56
N VAL A 188 -6.47 -2.03 -3.71
CA VAL A 188 -6.19 -1.83 -2.28
C VAL A 188 -4.71 -2.07 -2.02
N MET A 189 -4.02 -1.05 -1.54
CA MET A 189 -2.58 -1.06 -1.34
C MET A 189 -2.25 -1.06 0.15
N ASN A 190 -1.80 -2.20 0.66
CA ASN A 190 -1.37 -2.35 2.05
C ASN A 190 -0.01 -1.67 2.28
N PHE A 191 0.24 -1.26 3.52
CA PHE A 191 1.51 -0.67 3.96
C PHE A 191 1.90 0.56 3.13
N SER A 192 0.95 1.46 2.90
CA SER A 192 1.14 2.71 2.16
C SER A 192 1.66 3.86 3.04
N SER A 193 2.27 3.56 4.17
CA SER A 193 2.67 4.52 5.18
C SER A 193 4.15 4.42 5.55
N PHE A 194 4.65 5.41 6.28
CA PHE A 194 5.99 5.36 6.89
C PHE A 194 6.00 4.51 8.18
N ASP A 195 4.84 4.17 8.69
CA ASP A 195 4.64 3.33 9.87
C ASP A 195 4.28 1.88 9.49
N GLY A 196 4.57 0.92 10.34
CA GLY A 196 4.33 -0.51 10.11
C GLY A 196 5.55 -1.23 9.54
N LEU A 197 5.78 -1.24 8.23
CA LEU A 197 6.97 -1.84 7.61
C LEU A 197 8.03 -0.78 7.35
N THR A 198 9.07 -0.77 8.16
CA THR A 198 10.13 0.25 8.13
C THR A 198 11.40 -0.17 7.38
N ASP A 199 11.44 -1.37 6.80
CA ASP A 199 12.57 -1.76 5.96
C ASP A 199 12.46 -1.14 4.55
N VAL A 200 13.58 -0.71 4.00
CA VAL A 200 13.65 0.05 2.75
C VAL A 200 12.98 -0.63 1.56
N THR A 201 12.88 -1.96 1.55
CA THR A 201 12.29 -2.72 0.43
C THR A 201 10.77 -2.83 0.49
N HIS A 202 10.17 -2.55 1.66
CA HIS A 202 8.73 -2.64 1.89
C HIS A 202 8.09 -1.31 2.32
N LEU A 203 8.89 -0.25 2.43
CA LEU A 203 8.45 1.07 2.84
C LEU A 203 7.62 1.77 1.75
N GLY A 204 6.33 1.97 1.99
CA GLY A 204 5.34 2.41 0.99
C GLY A 204 5.26 3.91 0.71
N ILE A 205 6.15 4.74 1.28
CA ILE A 205 6.09 6.21 1.27
C ILE A 205 6.13 6.87 -0.11
N PHE A 206 6.64 6.17 -1.13
CA PHE A 206 6.68 6.68 -2.51
C PHE A 206 5.37 6.46 -3.26
N GLY A 207 4.45 5.66 -2.72
CA GLY A 207 3.21 5.29 -3.39
C GLY A 207 2.31 6.47 -3.69
N LEU A 208 2.14 7.37 -2.72
CA LEU A 208 1.32 8.56 -2.88
C LEU A 208 1.79 9.39 -4.09
N SER A 209 3.04 9.85 -4.08
CA SER A 209 3.62 10.68 -5.14
C SER A 209 3.67 9.98 -6.50
N THR A 210 3.80 8.65 -6.53
CA THR A 210 3.80 7.85 -7.75
C THR A 210 2.44 7.84 -8.43
N PHE A 211 1.35 7.61 -7.69
CA PHE A 211 0.05 7.30 -8.27
C PHE A 211 -0.89 8.51 -8.39
N ILE A 212 -0.77 9.53 -7.54
CA ILE A 212 -1.68 10.70 -7.57
C ILE A 212 -1.55 11.56 -8.84
N ASN A 213 -0.56 11.29 -9.69
CA ASN A 213 -0.31 12.03 -10.92
C ASN A 213 -0.82 11.29 -12.18
N ILE A 214 -1.40 10.10 -12.05
CA ILE A 214 -2.00 9.38 -13.16
C ILE A 214 -3.40 9.95 -13.45
N PRO A 215 -3.68 10.41 -14.68
CA PRO A 215 -5.00 10.91 -15.03
C PRO A 215 -6.09 9.84 -14.85
N ASN A 216 -7.29 10.26 -14.49
CA ASN A 216 -8.47 9.45 -14.23
C ASN A 216 -8.39 8.56 -12.97
N LEU A 217 -7.22 8.34 -12.39
CA LEU A 217 -7.09 7.55 -11.17
C LEU A 217 -7.55 8.35 -9.96
N VAL A 218 -8.52 7.80 -9.22
CA VAL A 218 -8.92 8.31 -7.91
C VAL A 218 -8.08 7.62 -6.85
N VAL A 219 -7.32 8.40 -6.07
CA VAL A 219 -6.50 7.88 -4.99
C VAL A 219 -7.11 8.30 -3.66
N LEU A 220 -7.65 7.33 -2.91
CA LEU A 220 -8.32 7.52 -1.64
C LEU A 220 -7.37 7.25 -0.47
N ALA A 221 -7.49 8.06 0.57
CA ALA A 221 -6.70 7.93 1.78
C ALA A 221 -7.63 8.03 3.02
N PRO A 222 -8.20 6.91 3.49
CA PRO A 222 -9.10 6.89 4.63
C PRO A 222 -8.36 7.28 5.92
N THR A 223 -9.07 8.01 6.78
CA THR A 223 -8.55 8.47 8.08
C THR A 223 -8.92 7.54 9.23
N CYS A 224 -9.85 6.61 9.01
CA CYS A 224 -10.36 5.68 10.02
C CYS A 224 -11.00 4.46 9.36
N VAL A 225 -11.36 3.48 10.19
CA VAL A 225 -11.99 2.22 9.78
C VAL A 225 -13.33 2.43 9.09
N GLU A 226 -14.15 3.32 9.62
CA GLU A 226 -15.50 3.60 9.11
C GLU A 226 -15.42 4.17 7.69
N GLU A 227 -14.49 5.09 7.49
CA GLU A 227 -14.20 5.66 6.16
C GLU A 227 -13.66 4.61 5.19
N TYR A 228 -12.70 3.81 5.65
CA TYR A 228 -12.14 2.74 4.83
C TYR A 228 -13.21 1.79 4.30
N LYS A 229 -14.10 1.31 5.19
CA LYS A 229 -15.19 0.41 4.80
C LYS A 229 -16.10 1.03 3.74
N THR A 230 -16.46 2.29 3.94
CA THR A 230 -17.33 3.03 3.00
C THR A 230 -16.64 3.30 1.66
N MET A 231 -15.38 3.73 1.69
CA MET A 231 -14.58 3.95 0.49
C MET A 231 -14.39 2.66 -0.32
N LEU A 232 -14.16 1.54 0.37
CA LEU A 232 -14.00 0.24 -0.26
C LEU A 232 -15.29 -0.21 -0.95
N ASP A 233 -16.44 -0.10 -0.27
CA ASP A 233 -17.73 -0.50 -0.83
C ASP A 233 -18.14 0.40 -2.00
N TRP A 234 -17.98 1.72 -1.85
CA TRP A 234 -18.19 2.66 -2.95
C TRP A 234 -17.28 2.34 -4.15
N SER A 235 -16.00 2.09 -3.92
CA SER A 235 -15.04 1.83 -4.99
C SER A 235 -15.37 0.59 -5.81
N VAL A 236 -15.87 -0.47 -5.15
CA VAL A 236 -16.25 -1.72 -5.81
C VAL A 236 -17.58 -1.59 -6.56
N ASP A 237 -18.50 -0.75 -6.09
CA ASP A 237 -19.85 -0.64 -6.66
C ASP A 237 -20.00 0.44 -7.73
N GLN A 238 -19.19 1.50 -7.71
CA GLN A 238 -19.20 2.53 -8.73
C GLN A 238 -18.66 2.02 -10.09
N THR A 239 -18.97 2.72 -11.19
CA THR A 239 -18.61 2.31 -12.56
C THR A 239 -17.85 3.38 -13.34
N ASP A 240 -17.50 4.48 -12.71
CA ASP A 240 -17.03 5.68 -13.40
C ASP A 240 -15.52 5.90 -13.35
N HIS A 241 -14.84 5.30 -12.33
CA HIS A 241 -13.43 5.59 -12.08
C HIS A 241 -12.61 4.36 -11.70
N PRO A 242 -11.35 4.25 -12.15
CA PRO A 242 -10.37 3.43 -11.46
C PRO A 242 -10.02 4.05 -10.10
N VAL A 243 -9.94 3.23 -9.06
CA VAL A 243 -9.72 3.67 -7.68
C VAL A 243 -8.55 2.92 -7.06
N LEU A 244 -7.68 3.65 -6.37
CA LEU A 244 -6.61 3.10 -5.54
C LEU A 244 -6.81 3.61 -4.10
N ILE A 245 -6.90 2.68 -3.13
CA ILE A 245 -7.08 2.99 -1.72
C ILE A 245 -5.76 2.72 -0.99
N LEU A 246 -5.26 3.75 -0.30
CA LEU A 246 -4.06 3.67 0.52
C LEU A 246 -4.42 3.17 1.92
N ILE A 247 -3.81 2.06 2.36
CA ILE A 247 -3.98 1.54 3.70
C ILE A 247 -2.67 1.66 4.46
N PRO A 248 -2.67 2.31 5.64
CA PRO A 248 -1.48 2.42 6.46
C PRO A 248 -1.05 1.08 7.07
N GLY A 249 0.16 1.01 7.60
CA GLY A 249 0.67 -0.16 8.29
C GLY A 249 0.47 -0.15 9.80
N ASN A 250 -0.10 0.92 10.36
CA ASN A 250 -0.35 1.11 11.79
C ASN A 250 -1.67 0.47 12.24
N GLU A 251 -1.96 0.61 13.55
CA GLU A 251 -3.21 0.13 14.14
C GLU A 251 -4.42 0.93 13.62
N PRO A 252 -5.57 0.24 13.41
CA PRO A 252 -6.80 0.90 12.97
C PRO A 252 -7.31 1.92 13.99
N VAL A 253 -7.79 3.02 13.46
CA VAL A 253 -8.41 4.08 14.24
C VAL A 253 -9.90 4.12 13.99
N HIS A 254 -10.69 4.23 15.05
CA HIS A 254 -12.14 4.43 14.97
C HIS A 254 -12.51 5.88 15.19
N ARG A 255 -13.42 6.40 14.38
CA ARG A 255 -13.95 7.75 14.49
C ARG A 255 -15.45 7.75 14.23
N ASP A 256 -16.18 8.60 14.98
CA ASP A 256 -17.56 8.95 14.65
C ASP A 256 -17.54 9.97 13.50
N VAL A 257 -17.71 9.49 12.28
CA VAL A 257 -17.65 10.31 11.06
C VAL A 257 -18.88 10.06 10.20
N ASP A 258 -19.26 11.06 9.41
CA ASP A 258 -20.21 10.85 8.32
C ASP A 258 -19.59 9.93 7.26
N THR A 259 -20.15 8.75 7.13
CA THR A 259 -19.70 7.71 6.19
C THR A 259 -20.33 7.85 4.80
N THR A 260 -21.11 8.90 4.53
CA THR A 260 -21.57 9.15 3.16
C THR A 260 -20.41 9.47 2.22
N TYR A 261 -20.31 8.68 1.15
CA TYR A 261 -19.26 8.83 0.16
C TYR A 261 -19.89 8.86 -1.24
N GLU A 262 -20.43 10.04 -1.60
CA GLU A 262 -21.15 10.24 -2.86
C GLU A 262 -20.36 11.08 -3.86
N ASP A 263 -19.40 11.88 -3.36
CA ASP A 263 -18.61 12.79 -4.17
C ASP A 263 -17.12 12.83 -3.77
N LEU A 264 -16.30 13.32 -4.67
CA LEU A 264 -14.87 13.55 -4.46
C LEU A 264 -14.67 14.99 -3.95
N LYS A 265 -15.10 15.27 -2.70
CA LYS A 265 -14.98 16.56 -2.03
C LYS A 265 -14.25 16.42 -0.70
N TYR A 266 -13.52 17.48 -0.33
CA TYR A 266 -12.92 17.59 1.00
C TYR A 266 -14.01 17.81 2.05
N ARG A 267 -13.77 17.32 3.25
CA ARG A 267 -14.69 17.45 4.37
C ARG A 267 -14.09 18.32 5.47
N ILE A 268 -14.85 19.33 5.92
CA ILE A 268 -14.49 20.12 7.11
C ILE A 268 -14.95 19.33 8.34
N GLU A 269 -13.99 18.88 9.13
CA GLU A 269 -14.24 18.19 10.40
C GLU A 269 -14.35 19.18 11.57
N GLN A 270 -13.62 20.29 11.50
CA GLN A 270 -13.66 21.37 12.46
C GLN A 270 -13.59 22.70 11.72
N GLN A 271 -14.57 23.56 11.91
CA GLN A 271 -14.57 24.88 11.33
C GLN A 271 -13.85 25.87 12.25
N GLY A 272 -12.95 26.66 11.69
CA GLY A 272 -12.19 27.68 12.40
C GLY A 272 -11.78 28.84 11.50
N GLU A 273 -10.70 29.52 11.88
CA GLU A 273 -10.18 30.68 11.16
C GLU A 273 -8.64 30.73 11.15
N LYS A 274 -8.07 31.64 10.32
CA LYS A 274 -6.64 31.98 10.21
C LYS A 274 -5.75 30.85 9.69
N VAL A 275 -5.82 29.66 10.29
CA VAL A 275 -5.03 28.48 9.89
C VAL A 275 -5.96 27.37 9.45
N ALA A 276 -5.74 26.81 8.27
CA ALA A 276 -6.40 25.60 7.81
C ALA A 276 -5.39 24.44 7.75
N ILE A 277 -5.76 23.31 8.31
CA ILE A 277 -4.97 22.07 8.32
C ILE A 277 -5.66 21.07 7.41
N LEU A 278 -4.97 20.63 6.35
CA LEU A 278 -5.39 19.56 5.46
C LEU A 278 -4.56 18.32 5.82
N ALA A 279 -5.14 17.40 6.56
CA ALA A 279 -4.45 16.21 7.05
C ALA A 279 -4.95 14.96 6.32
N LEU A 280 -4.08 14.38 5.48
CA LEU A 280 -4.42 13.30 4.57
C LEU A 280 -4.24 11.92 5.23
N GLY A 281 -5.27 11.07 5.12
CA GLY A 281 -5.20 9.68 5.54
C GLY A 281 -4.87 9.51 7.03
N ASP A 282 -3.97 8.61 7.37
CA ASP A 282 -3.58 8.34 8.75
C ASP A 282 -2.90 9.53 9.47
N PHE A 283 -2.41 10.53 8.72
CA PHE A 283 -1.93 11.78 9.31
C PHE A 283 -3.06 12.68 9.85
N TYR A 284 -4.31 12.27 9.69
CA TYR A 284 -5.44 13.01 10.24
C TYR A 284 -5.38 13.14 11.77
N GLN A 285 -4.97 12.11 12.51
CA GLN A 285 -4.78 12.19 13.95
C GLN A 285 -3.76 13.28 14.35
N ARG A 286 -2.66 13.37 13.61
CA ARG A 286 -1.64 14.43 13.80
C ARG A 286 -2.22 15.80 13.50
N GLY A 287 -3.13 15.87 12.52
CA GLY A 287 -3.91 17.08 12.24
C GLY A 287 -4.78 17.51 13.41
N GLN A 288 -5.43 16.56 14.10
CA GLN A 288 -6.22 16.84 15.32
C GLN A 288 -5.34 17.32 16.48
N GLU A 289 -4.20 16.65 16.73
CA GLU A 289 -3.23 17.07 17.75
C GLU A 289 -2.69 18.49 17.48
N LEU A 290 -2.38 18.77 16.21
CA LEU A 290 -1.92 20.10 15.81
C LEU A 290 -3.02 21.16 15.96
N ALA A 291 -4.26 20.82 15.61
CA ALA A 291 -5.40 21.74 15.78
C ALA A 291 -5.60 22.12 17.25
N GLN A 292 -5.54 21.16 18.15
CA GLN A 292 -5.58 21.42 19.58
C GLN A 292 -4.39 22.29 20.05
N ALA A 293 -3.17 21.97 19.60
CA ALA A 293 -1.99 22.75 19.95
C ALA A 293 -2.07 24.20 19.43
N ILE A 294 -2.65 24.45 18.27
CA ILE A 294 -2.90 25.81 17.76
C ILE A 294 -3.87 26.56 18.68
N GLU A 295 -4.99 25.94 19.05
CA GLU A 295 -5.98 26.57 19.95
C GLU A 295 -5.36 26.93 21.30
N GLU A 296 -4.57 26.02 21.89
CA GLU A 296 -3.89 26.24 23.18
C GLU A 296 -2.83 27.36 23.12
N ASN A 297 -2.08 27.46 22.00
CA ASN A 297 -0.96 28.42 21.89
C ASN A 297 -1.39 29.81 21.39
N PHE A 298 -2.42 29.87 20.53
CA PHE A 298 -2.81 31.12 19.86
C PHE A 298 -4.19 31.63 20.23
N GLY A 299 -5.01 30.83 20.93
CA GLY A 299 -6.34 31.23 21.41
C GLY A 299 -7.41 31.35 20.34
N PHE A 300 -7.20 30.75 19.16
CA PHE A 300 -8.21 30.59 18.12
C PHE A 300 -8.26 29.17 17.62
N GLN A 301 -9.43 28.75 17.16
CA GLN A 301 -9.66 27.43 16.59
C GLN A 301 -9.26 27.43 15.11
N PRO A 302 -8.36 26.54 14.65
CA PRO A 302 -8.07 26.36 13.23
C PRO A 302 -9.16 25.54 12.54
N THR A 303 -9.25 25.66 11.21
CA THR A 303 -10.05 24.72 10.42
C THR A 303 -9.28 23.42 10.20
N LEU A 304 -9.89 22.28 10.54
CA LEU A 304 -9.35 20.96 10.24
C LEU A 304 -10.16 20.33 9.11
N ILE A 305 -9.46 19.87 8.09
CA ILE A 305 -10.02 19.32 6.85
C ILE A 305 -9.47 17.92 6.64
N ASP A 306 -10.37 16.99 6.36
CA ASP A 306 -10.07 15.69 5.82
C ASP A 306 -10.19 15.75 4.28
N PRO A 307 -9.09 15.64 3.54
CA PRO A 307 -9.14 15.63 2.07
C PRO A 307 -9.81 14.39 1.47
N ARG A 308 -9.80 13.25 2.16
CA ARG A 308 -10.33 11.95 1.73
C ARG A 308 -9.67 11.36 0.47
N PHE A 309 -9.23 12.19 -0.47
CA PHE A 309 -8.53 11.79 -1.69
C PHE A 309 -7.36 12.73 -2.02
N ALA A 310 -6.37 12.21 -2.76
CA ALA A 310 -5.12 12.91 -3.06
C ALA A 310 -4.87 13.17 -4.55
N SER A 311 -5.61 12.50 -5.45
CA SER A 311 -5.36 12.58 -6.89
C SER A 311 -5.61 13.97 -7.49
N ASN A 312 -6.60 14.70 -6.97
CA ASN A 312 -6.93 16.06 -7.35
C ASN A 312 -7.08 16.96 -6.12
N VAL A 313 -7.36 18.24 -6.34
CA VAL A 313 -7.68 19.18 -5.27
C VAL A 313 -9.12 19.63 -5.36
N ASP A 314 -9.79 19.82 -4.22
CA ASP A 314 -11.11 20.46 -4.16
C ASP A 314 -10.93 21.99 -4.26
N GLU A 315 -10.90 22.49 -5.50
CA GLU A 315 -10.67 23.91 -5.75
C GLU A 315 -11.72 24.82 -5.09
N ASP A 316 -12.97 24.34 -4.96
CA ASP A 316 -14.04 25.13 -4.34
C ASP A 316 -13.77 25.29 -2.84
N MET A 317 -13.35 24.22 -2.18
CA MET A 317 -12.93 24.27 -0.78
C MET A 317 -11.73 25.20 -0.61
N LEU A 318 -10.69 25.03 -1.43
CA LEU A 318 -9.48 25.86 -1.34
C LEU A 318 -9.78 27.35 -1.57
N LYS A 319 -10.67 27.70 -2.51
CA LYS A 319 -11.13 29.09 -2.71
C LYS A 319 -11.87 29.63 -1.49
N ARG A 320 -12.71 28.81 -0.83
CA ARG A 320 -13.41 29.23 0.40
C ARG A 320 -12.45 29.57 1.54
N LEU A 321 -11.32 28.86 1.67
CA LEU A 321 -10.31 29.15 2.68
C LEU A 321 -9.70 30.55 2.52
N GLU A 322 -9.62 31.10 1.32
CA GLU A 322 -9.05 32.44 1.06
C GLU A 322 -9.83 33.58 1.74
N THR A 323 -11.04 33.32 2.24
CA THR A 323 -11.89 34.37 2.85
C THR A 323 -11.52 34.70 4.28
N ASN A 324 -11.03 33.74 5.06
CA ASN A 324 -10.76 33.89 6.49
C ASN A 324 -9.55 33.10 7.00
N HIS A 325 -8.70 32.60 6.09
CA HIS A 325 -7.44 31.93 6.43
C HIS A 325 -6.26 32.64 5.77
N GLU A 326 -5.14 32.64 6.45
CA GLU A 326 -3.87 33.22 5.97
C GLU A 326 -2.81 32.14 5.76
N ILE A 327 -2.97 31.00 6.44
CA ILE A 327 -2.03 29.88 6.45
C ILE A 327 -2.77 28.59 6.10
N VAL A 328 -2.21 27.81 5.20
CA VAL A 328 -2.62 26.42 4.93
C VAL A 328 -1.46 25.49 5.26
N ILE A 329 -1.74 24.49 6.09
CA ILE A 329 -0.80 23.43 6.47
C ILE A 329 -1.29 22.13 5.82
N THR A 330 -0.41 21.40 5.16
CA THR A 330 -0.72 20.05 4.70
C THR A 330 0.11 19.04 5.48
N LEU A 331 -0.53 17.95 5.88
CA LEU A 331 0.10 16.80 6.50
C LEU A 331 -0.16 15.58 5.62
N GLU A 332 0.90 14.92 5.15
CA GLU A 332 0.78 13.73 4.30
C GLU A 332 1.79 12.63 4.68
N ASP A 333 1.33 11.40 4.67
CA ASP A 333 2.16 10.23 4.87
C ASP A 333 2.76 9.77 3.55
N GLY A 334 3.71 10.54 3.07
CA GLY A 334 4.37 10.29 1.80
C GLY A 334 5.54 11.26 1.59
N VAL A 335 6.29 11.02 0.54
CA VAL A 335 7.37 11.91 0.11
C VAL A 335 6.77 13.19 -0.45
N LEU A 336 7.26 14.35 0.02
CA LEU A 336 6.77 15.67 -0.39
C LEU A 336 6.92 15.93 -1.90
N ASP A 337 8.04 15.50 -2.49
CA ASP A 337 8.29 15.63 -3.93
C ASP A 337 7.20 14.94 -4.77
N GLY A 338 6.41 15.69 -5.50
CA GLY A 338 5.28 15.18 -6.27
C GLY A 338 4.07 14.76 -5.43
N GLY A 339 4.06 15.08 -4.14
CA GLY A 339 3.03 14.70 -3.18
C GLY A 339 1.77 15.58 -3.20
N PHE A 340 0.91 15.34 -2.23
CA PHE A 340 -0.36 16.05 -2.06
C PHE A 340 -0.14 17.54 -1.73
N GLY A 341 0.78 17.85 -0.81
CA GLY A 341 1.08 19.22 -0.40
C GLY A 341 1.57 20.10 -1.54
N GLU A 342 2.34 19.56 -2.49
CA GLU A 342 2.76 20.30 -3.68
C GLU A 342 1.58 20.69 -4.57
N LYS A 343 0.54 19.87 -4.69
CA LYS A 343 -0.69 20.22 -5.43
C LYS A 343 -1.41 21.40 -4.79
N ILE A 344 -1.47 21.42 -3.45
CA ILE A 344 -2.06 22.53 -2.68
C ILE A 344 -1.21 23.80 -2.85
N SER A 345 0.11 23.69 -2.73
CA SER A 345 1.03 24.82 -2.96
C SER A 345 0.90 25.39 -4.37
N ARG A 346 0.78 24.52 -5.38
CA ARG A 346 0.56 24.95 -6.77
C ARG A 346 -0.75 25.69 -6.94
N PHE A 347 -1.83 25.26 -6.29
CA PHE A 347 -3.13 25.93 -6.37
C PHE A 347 -3.05 27.37 -5.84
N TYR A 348 -2.39 27.57 -4.71
CA TYR A 348 -2.25 28.91 -4.14
C TYR A 348 -1.19 29.76 -4.86
N GLY A 349 -0.13 29.17 -5.39
CA GLY A 349 0.85 29.81 -6.28
C GLY A 349 1.24 31.24 -5.91
N ALA A 350 0.79 32.21 -6.71
CA ALA A 350 1.04 33.64 -6.49
C ALA A 350 0.00 34.34 -5.58
N LYS A 351 -0.95 33.61 -5.00
CA LYS A 351 -1.94 34.15 -4.07
C LYS A 351 -1.27 34.48 -2.72
N PRO A 352 -1.89 35.34 -1.88
CA PRO A 352 -1.29 35.73 -0.60
C PRO A 352 -1.28 34.64 0.47
N MET A 353 -1.93 33.48 0.21
CA MET A 353 -1.97 32.34 1.13
C MET A 353 -0.58 31.79 1.40
N LYS A 354 -0.18 31.70 2.65
CA LYS A 354 1.04 31.04 3.07
C LYS A 354 0.79 29.54 3.16
N VAL A 355 1.56 28.73 2.43
CA VAL A 355 1.39 27.27 2.45
C VAL A 355 2.64 26.61 3.03
N LYS A 356 2.45 25.70 3.98
CA LYS A 356 3.53 24.88 4.54
C LYS A 356 3.16 23.41 4.46
N ASN A 357 4.02 22.62 3.84
CA ASN A 357 3.81 21.19 3.64
C ASN A 357 4.70 20.39 4.61
N TYR A 358 4.12 19.40 5.26
CA TYR A 358 4.79 18.44 6.12
C TYR A 358 4.56 17.03 5.59
N GLY A 359 5.65 16.32 5.40
CA GLY A 359 5.73 14.96 4.88
C GLY A 359 7.18 14.50 4.86
N LEU A 360 7.44 13.32 4.29
CA LEU A 360 8.77 12.73 4.29
C LEU A 360 9.67 13.35 3.22
N GLN A 361 10.97 13.30 3.45
CA GLN A 361 11.97 13.70 2.46
C GLN A 361 12.17 12.59 1.43
N LYS A 362 12.64 12.95 0.23
CA LYS A 362 12.96 12.03 -0.85
C LYS A 362 14.27 11.30 -0.62
N VAL A 363 14.29 10.42 0.38
CA VAL A 363 15.43 9.56 0.73
C VAL A 363 14.94 8.14 1.00
N PHE A 364 15.82 7.16 0.90
CA PHE A 364 15.54 5.79 1.28
C PHE A 364 15.79 5.62 2.79
N TYR A 365 14.70 5.60 3.56
CA TYR A 365 14.76 5.27 4.99
C TYR A 365 14.86 3.76 5.17
N ASP A 366 15.53 3.31 6.23
CA ASP A 366 15.64 1.89 6.58
C ASP A 366 15.70 1.69 8.09
N ARG A 367 14.80 0.86 8.62
CA ARG A 367 14.77 0.41 10.02
C ARG A 367 14.85 1.52 11.06
N TYR A 368 14.04 2.51 10.91
CA TYR A 368 13.95 3.66 11.80
C TYR A 368 12.84 3.47 12.86
N ASP A 369 12.89 4.30 13.88
CA ASP A 369 11.81 4.51 14.84
C ASP A 369 10.90 5.62 14.29
N PRO A 370 9.60 5.36 14.03
CA PRO A 370 8.71 6.36 13.43
C PRO A 370 8.60 7.65 14.26
N ALA A 371 8.52 7.56 15.59
CA ALA A 371 8.39 8.74 16.44
C ALA A 371 9.65 9.62 16.38
N LYS A 372 10.83 9.02 16.37
CA LYS A 372 12.10 9.76 16.23
C LYS A 372 12.24 10.38 14.85
N LEU A 373 11.82 9.66 13.81
CA LEU A 373 11.87 10.20 12.45
C LEU A 373 11.01 11.46 12.32
N LEU A 374 9.81 11.48 12.90
CA LEU A 374 8.96 12.66 12.90
C LEU A 374 9.59 13.84 13.65
N GLU A 375 10.27 13.58 14.76
CA GLU A 375 11.01 14.62 15.50
C GLU A 375 12.18 15.17 14.68
N GLU A 376 12.95 14.31 14.03
CA GLU A 376 14.07 14.68 13.15
C GLU A 376 13.61 15.51 11.93
N LEU A 377 12.40 15.21 11.41
CA LEU A 377 11.81 15.93 10.30
C LEU A 377 11.10 17.23 10.69
N GLY A 378 11.02 17.56 11.98
CA GLY A 378 10.34 18.76 12.47
C GLY A 378 8.81 18.65 12.38
N MET A 379 8.26 17.44 12.42
CA MET A 379 6.83 17.17 12.19
C MET A 379 6.04 16.93 13.48
N THR A 380 6.62 17.19 14.64
CA THR A 380 5.87 17.17 15.91
C THR A 380 5.07 18.46 16.09
N SER A 381 3.90 18.38 16.75
CA SER A 381 3.06 19.58 16.98
C SER A 381 3.81 20.75 17.63
N PRO A 382 4.68 20.56 18.65
CA PRO A 382 5.47 21.67 19.20
C PRO A 382 6.41 22.33 18.17
N GLN A 383 7.06 21.56 17.30
CA GLN A 383 7.95 22.11 16.27
C GLN A 383 7.17 22.89 15.21
N ILE A 384 6.04 22.37 14.78
CA ILE A 384 5.14 23.04 13.83
C ILE A 384 4.60 24.36 14.43
N ILE A 385 4.25 24.37 15.70
CA ILE A 385 3.80 25.59 16.40
C ILE A 385 4.88 26.69 16.37
N GLU A 386 6.15 26.34 16.58
CA GLU A 386 7.24 27.34 16.50
C GLU A 386 7.39 27.91 15.07
N GLU A 387 7.16 27.13 14.04
CA GLU A 387 7.15 27.64 12.67
C GLU A 387 5.92 28.54 12.41
N ILE A 388 4.74 28.16 12.88
CA ILE A 388 3.51 28.97 12.76
C ILE A 388 3.68 30.34 13.43
N LYS A 389 4.34 30.42 14.60
CA LYS A 389 4.65 31.70 15.27
C LYS A 389 5.42 32.68 14.40
N GLN A 390 6.22 32.17 13.46
CA GLN A 390 6.99 33.01 12.52
C GLN A 390 6.16 33.39 11.28
N MET A 391 5.06 32.71 11.05
CA MET A 391 4.19 32.93 9.87
C MET A 391 3.03 33.87 10.19
N ILE A 392 2.55 33.91 11.43
CA ILE A 392 1.52 34.84 11.91
C ILE A 392 2.17 36.19 12.20
#